data_93754de835893fd5c7bc3da459caeaa4
#
_entry.id   93754de835893fd5c7bc3da459caeaa4
#
_cell.length_a   1.000
_cell.length_b   1.000
_cell.length_c   1.000
_cell.angle_alpha   90.00
_cell.angle_beta   90.00
_cell.angle_gamma   90.00
#
_symmetry.space_group_name_H-M   'P 1'
#
loop_
_entity.id
_entity.type
_entity.pdbx_description
1 polymer ?
#
loop_
_entity_poly.entity_id
_entity_poly.type
_entity_poly.pdbx_seq_one_letter_code
_entity_poly.pdbx_strand_id
1 'polypeptide(L)'
;MDFALSDNQKNIIATFREFGESVFTPESVFQWRKDQGLPDEVVKGFVDRYFALDDQSPDGMGIMSQALILEELCRCAGAALPFQNDLFNLQIMGGFADETVSSRVLDDYRQTGRLMFSLGVSEPNAGSDTMSMTTSV
;
A
#
# COMPACT_ATOMS: atom_id res chain seq x y z
N MET A 1 -1.78 10.75 27.57
CA MET A 1 -1.66 10.36 26.15
C MET A 1 -2.82 9.45 25.88
N ASP A 2 -3.68 9.78 24.91
CA ASP A 2 -4.81 8.94 24.54
C ASP A 2 -4.41 8.09 23.32
N PHE A 3 -4.57 6.78 23.42
CA PHE A 3 -4.28 5.82 22.35
C PHE A 3 -5.56 5.34 21.65
N ALA A 4 -6.72 5.97 21.94
CA ALA A 4 -7.96 5.64 21.27
C ALA A 4 -7.89 6.00 19.79
N LEU A 5 -8.39 5.10 18.94
CA LEU A 5 -8.48 5.34 17.51
C LEU A 5 -9.53 6.41 17.22
N SER A 6 -9.22 7.33 16.32
CA SER A 6 -10.19 8.30 15.80
C SER A 6 -11.29 7.60 14.99
N ASP A 7 -12.40 8.29 14.76
CA ASP A 7 -13.49 7.72 13.98
C ASP A 7 -13.07 7.47 12.51
N ASN A 8 -12.20 8.32 11.95
CA ASN A 8 -11.61 8.07 10.64
C ASN A 8 -10.78 6.79 10.62
N GLN A 9 -9.93 6.56 11.62
CA GLN A 9 -9.14 5.34 11.75
C GLN A 9 -10.02 4.09 11.89
N LYS A 10 -11.11 4.16 12.66
CA LYS A 10 -12.09 3.08 12.77
C LYS A 10 -12.77 2.78 11.43
N ASN A 11 -13.10 3.83 10.67
CA ASN A 11 -13.69 3.69 9.33
C ASN A 11 -12.71 3.00 8.36
N ILE A 12 -11.43 3.38 8.38
CA ILE A 12 -10.38 2.72 7.60
C ILE A 12 -10.32 1.23 7.91
N ILE A 13 -10.25 0.87 9.19
CA ILE A 13 -10.24 -0.53 9.63
C ILE A 13 -11.49 -1.27 9.14
N ALA A 14 -12.67 -0.70 9.32
CA ALA A 14 -13.93 -1.32 8.91
C ALA A 14 -13.97 -1.58 7.40
N THR A 15 -13.57 -0.59 6.60
CA THR A 15 -13.54 -0.68 5.13
C THR A 15 -12.60 -1.80 4.65
N PHE A 16 -11.39 -1.86 5.20
CA PHE A 16 -10.42 -2.87 4.79
C PHE A 16 -10.66 -4.24 5.41
N ARG A 17 -11.34 -4.30 6.55
CA ARG A 17 -11.85 -5.57 7.10
C ARG A 17 -12.90 -6.19 6.19
N GLU A 18 -13.92 -5.43 5.83
CA GLU A 18 -14.97 -5.87 4.92
C GLU A 18 -14.39 -6.37 3.59
N PHE A 19 -13.48 -5.58 3.01
CA PHE A 19 -12.78 -5.97 1.81
C PHE A 19 -11.96 -7.27 2.01
N GLY A 20 -11.13 -7.31 3.05
CA GLY A 20 -10.28 -8.46 3.32
C GLY A 20 -11.08 -9.74 3.55
N GLU A 21 -12.15 -9.70 4.34
CA GLU A 21 -13.00 -10.85 4.62
C GLU A 21 -13.78 -11.31 3.38
N SER A 22 -14.08 -10.41 2.43
CA SER A 22 -14.75 -10.76 1.18
C SER A 22 -13.83 -11.44 0.15
N VAL A 23 -12.51 -11.24 0.25
CA VAL A 23 -11.55 -11.60 -0.80
C VAL A 23 -10.57 -12.69 -0.35
N PHE A 24 -10.05 -12.58 0.88
CA PHE A 24 -9.01 -13.49 1.37
C PHE A 24 -9.61 -14.68 2.09
N THR A 25 -9.74 -15.79 1.36
CA THR A 25 -9.98 -17.11 1.97
C THR A 25 -8.66 -17.90 2.01
N PRO A 26 -8.53 -18.91 2.90
CA PRO A 26 -7.35 -19.77 2.92
C PRO A 26 -7.03 -20.37 1.54
N GLU A 27 -8.05 -20.75 0.79
CA GLU A 27 -7.94 -21.33 -0.55
C GLU A 27 -7.43 -20.31 -1.56
N SER A 28 -8.01 -19.09 -1.59
CA SER A 28 -7.59 -18.04 -2.51
C SER A 28 -6.16 -17.61 -2.24
N VAL A 29 -5.79 -17.38 -0.98
CA VAL A 29 -4.44 -16.99 -0.59
C VAL A 29 -3.43 -18.10 -0.94
N PHE A 30 -3.76 -19.35 -0.70
CA PHE A 30 -2.89 -20.47 -1.08
C PHE A 30 -2.68 -20.53 -2.59
N GLN A 31 -3.75 -20.39 -3.38
CA GLN A 31 -3.67 -20.41 -4.84
C GLN A 31 -2.81 -19.26 -5.36
N TRP A 32 -3.05 -18.03 -4.90
CA TRP A 32 -2.27 -16.86 -5.34
C TRP A 32 -0.78 -16.94 -4.98
N ARG A 33 -0.45 -17.55 -3.84
CA ARG A 33 0.96 -17.83 -3.51
C ARG A 33 1.58 -18.81 -4.48
N LYS A 34 0.84 -19.83 -4.91
CA LYS A 34 1.28 -20.79 -5.91
C LYS A 34 1.45 -20.14 -7.29
N ASP A 35 0.54 -19.26 -7.66
CA ASP A 35 0.54 -18.53 -8.92
C ASP A 35 1.52 -17.34 -8.92
N GLN A 36 2.14 -17.06 -7.77
CA GLN A 36 3.08 -15.95 -7.56
C GLN A 36 2.49 -14.57 -7.88
N GLY A 37 1.20 -14.37 -7.68
CA GLY A 37 0.52 -13.10 -7.96
C GLY A 37 -0.85 -12.98 -7.34
N LEU A 38 -1.31 -11.74 -7.22
CA LEU A 38 -2.70 -11.42 -6.89
C LEU A 38 -3.49 -11.17 -8.17
N PRO A 39 -4.77 -11.55 -8.23
CA PRO A 39 -5.65 -11.16 -9.32
C PRO A 39 -5.77 -9.64 -9.46
N ASP A 40 -5.85 -9.15 -10.70
CA ASP A 40 -5.96 -7.72 -11.00
C ASP A 40 -7.18 -7.08 -10.29
N GLU A 41 -8.30 -7.80 -10.18
CA GLU A 41 -9.50 -7.32 -9.48
C GLU A 41 -9.29 -7.15 -7.97
N VAL A 42 -8.43 -7.93 -7.36
CA VAL A 42 -8.07 -7.78 -5.93
C VAL A 42 -7.22 -6.54 -5.73
N VAL A 43 -6.24 -6.33 -6.60
CA VAL A 43 -5.40 -5.13 -6.56
C VAL A 43 -6.24 -3.88 -6.83
N LYS A 44 -7.08 -3.92 -7.86
CA LYS A 44 -8.00 -2.81 -8.18
C LYS A 44 -8.95 -2.50 -7.03
N GLY A 45 -9.50 -3.54 -6.39
CA GLY A 45 -10.37 -3.39 -5.23
C GLY A 45 -9.68 -2.71 -4.04
N PHE A 46 -8.40 -2.99 -3.82
CA PHE A 46 -7.57 -2.29 -2.84
C PHE A 46 -7.36 -0.82 -3.22
N VAL A 47 -6.91 -0.56 -4.45
CA VAL A 47 -6.60 0.78 -4.96
C VAL A 47 -7.82 1.71 -4.88
N ASP A 48 -8.98 1.24 -5.32
CA ASP A 48 -10.21 2.03 -5.30
C ASP A 48 -10.61 2.45 -3.88
N ARG A 49 -10.48 1.55 -2.92
CA ARG A 49 -10.78 1.84 -1.50
C ARG A 49 -9.78 2.79 -0.87
N TYR A 50 -8.50 2.58 -1.18
CA TYR A 50 -7.43 3.43 -0.67
C TYR A 50 -7.67 4.88 -1.08
N PHE A 51 -7.83 5.14 -2.37
CA PHE A 51 -8.02 6.50 -2.86
C PHE A 51 -9.39 7.10 -2.49
N ALA A 52 -10.43 6.29 -2.37
CA ALA A 52 -11.72 6.80 -1.87
C ALA A 52 -11.63 7.33 -0.44
N LEU A 53 -10.77 6.73 0.41
CA LEU A 53 -10.51 7.22 1.77
C LEU A 53 -9.51 8.37 1.79
N ASP A 54 -8.48 8.32 0.93
CA ASP A 54 -7.48 9.37 0.79
C ASP A 54 -8.11 10.69 0.37
N ASP A 55 -8.98 10.68 -0.63
CA ASP A 55 -9.71 11.83 -1.14
C ASP A 55 -10.65 12.46 -0.07
N GLN A 56 -11.07 11.68 0.94
CA GLN A 56 -11.89 12.15 2.06
C GLN A 56 -11.07 12.63 3.26
N SER A 57 -9.76 12.42 3.24
CA SER A 57 -8.86 12.75 4.35
C SER A 57 -8.19 14.10 4.08
N PRO A 58 -8.46 15.15 4.87
CA PRO A 58 -7.87 16.48 4.64
C PRO A 58 -6.36 16.52 4.58
N ASP A 59 -5.70 15.61 5.33
CA ASP A 59 -4.25 15.50 5.44
C ASP A 59 -3.71 14.27 4.70
N GLY A 60 -4.54 13.62 3.87
CA GLY A 60 -4.21 12.38 3.17
C GLY A 60 -4.10 11.15 4.10
N MET A 61 -3.69 10.03 3.52
CA MET A 61 -3.50 8.76 4.23
C MET A 61 -2.10 8.67 4.82
N GLY A 62 -1.92 9.21 6.04
CA GLY A 62 -0.66 9.16 6.77
C GLY A 62 -0.22 7.74 7.15
N ILE A 63 1.01 7.61 7.65
CA ILE A 63 1.65 6.31 7.97
C ILE A 63 0.85 5.45 8.96
N MET A 64 0.15 6.08 9.92
CA MET A 64 -0.71 5.34 10.85
C MET A 64 -1.89 4.69 10.13
N SER A 65 -2.54 5.39 9.21
CA SER A 65 -3.63 4.86 8.39
C SER A 65 -3.16 3.68 7.53
N GLN A 66 -1.99 3.80 6.92
CA GLN A 66 -1.40 2.72 6.13
C GLN A 66 -1.05 1.50 6.98
N ALA A 67 -0.51 1.71 8.20
CA ALA A 67 -0.24 0.62 9.13
C ALA A 67 -1.52 -0.14 9.53
N LEU A 68 -2.62 0.58 9.80
CA LEU A 68 -3.92 -0.02 10.12
C LEU A 68 -4.50 -0.82 8.94
N ILE A 69 -4.34 -0.31 7.72
CA ILE A 69 -4.72 -1.04 6.49
C ILE A 69 -3.96 -2.35 6.38
N LEU A 70 -2.64 -2.29 6.50
CA LEU A 70 -1.78 -3.48 6.37
C LEU A 70 -2.06 -4.50 7.46
N GLU A 71 -2.23 -4.05 8.71
CA GLU A 71 -2.57 -4.92 9.84
C GLU A 71 -3.86 -5.70 9.55
N GLU A 72 -4.91 -5.00 9.12
CA GLU A 72 -6.21 -5.60 8.87
C GLU A 72 -6.18 -6.57 7.66
N LEU A 73 -5.55 -6.19 6.57
CA LEU A 73 -5.42 -7.04 5.39
C LEU A 73 -4.58 -8.28 5.66
N CYS A 74 -3.45 -8.14 6.37
CA CYS A 74 -2.62 -9.28 6.75
C CYS A 74 -3.34 -10.20 7.74
N ARG A 75 -4.16 -9.65 8.64
CA ARG A 75 -5.02 -10.43 9.55
C ARG A 75 -6.01 -11.29 8.75
N CYS A 76 -6.68 -10.70 7.76
CA CYS A 76 -7.63 -11.43 6.91
C CYS A 76 -6.95 -12.49 6.05
N ALA A 77 -5.82 -12.16 5.45
CA ALA A 77 -5.08 -13.07 4.57
C ALA A 77 -4.29 -14.17 5.32
N GLY A 78 -4.01 -13.96 6.61
CA GLY A 78 -3.08 -14.81 7.36
C GLY A 78 -1.65 -14.82 6.79
N ALA A 79 -1.28 -13.81 6.00
CA ALA A 79 0.01 -13.70 5.32
C ALA A 79 0.35 -12.25 5.01
N ALA A 80 1.64 -11.97 4.82
CA ALA A 80 2.08 -10.68 4.26
C ALA A 80 1.61 -10.55 2.81
N LEU A 81 1.18 -9.34 2.45
CA LEU A 81 0.67 -8.99 1.14
C LEU A 81 1.56 -7.94 0.46
N PRO A 82 1.61 -7.90 -0.88
CA PRO A 82 2.50 -7.00 -1.61
C PRO A 82 2.11 -5.52 -1.51
N PHE A 83 0.92 -5.20 -1.01
CA PHE A 83 0.46 -3.81 -0.81
C PHE A 83 1.36 -2.95 0.07
N GLN A 84 2.21 -3.58 0.90
CA GLN A 84 3.19 -2.84 1.69
C GLN A 84 4.15 -2.03 0.80
N ASN A 85 4.61 -2.61 -0.30
CA ASN A 85 5.50 -1.91 -1.24
C ASN A 85 4.80 -0.72 -1.89
N ASP A 86 3.54 -0.91 -2.32
CA ASP A 86 2.77 0.15 -2.94
C ASP A 86 2.53 1.30 -1.95
N LEU A 87 2.05 1.02 -0.75
CA LEU A 87 1.81 2.03 0.27
C LEU A 87 3.08 2.81 0.64
N PHE A 88 4.22 2.13 0.76
CA PHE A 88 5.49 2.78 1.04
C PHE A 88 5.93 3.70 -0.11
N ASN A 89 5.81 3.23 -1.34
CA ASN A 89 6.18 4.05 -2.52
C ASN A 89 5.21 5.22 -2.74
N LEU A 90 3.92 5.09 -2.43
CA LEU A 90 2.99 6.21 -2.44
C LEU A 90 3.43 7.34 -1.49
N GLN A 91 3.97 7.00 -0.31
CA GLN A 91 4.55 7.99 0.62
C GLN A 91 5.79 8.66 0.04
N ILE A 92 6.68 7.90 -0.58
CA ILE A 92 7.89 8.44 -1.24
C ILE A 92 7.48 9.38 -2.38
N MET A 93 6.54 8.96 -3.22
CA MET A 93 6.04 9.78 -4.32
C MET A 93 5.43 11.10 -3.83
N GLY A 94 4.61 11.04 -2.78
CA GLY A 94 3.98 12.24 -2.21
C GLY A 94 4.95 13.20 -1.54
N GLY A 95 6.09 12.69 -1.03
CA GLY A 95 7.07 13.49 -0.28
C GLY A 95 8.25 14.00 -1.10
N PHE A 96 8.63 13.31 -2.16
CA PHE A 96 9.92 13.54 -2.83
C PHE A 96 9.86 13.63 -4.36
N ALA A 97 8.80 13.15 -5.00
CA ALA A 97 8.72 13.20 -6.46
C ALA A 97 8.29 14.60 -6.94
N ASP A 98 8.72 14.94 -8.15
CA ASP A 98 8.21 16.10 -8.88
C ASP A 98 6.70 15.97 -9.09
N GLU A 99 5.95 17.08 -8.95
CA GLU A 99 4.49 17.09 -9.03
C GLU A 99 3.97 16.52 -10.35
N THR A 100 4.64 16.81 -11.46
CA THR A 100 4.25 16.31 -12.79
C THR A 100 4.42 14.79 -12.87
N VAL A 101 5.50 14.26 -12.29
CA VAL A 101 5.77 12.82 -12.27
C VAL A 101 4.81 12.12 -11.32
N SER A 102 4.64 12.65 -10.10
CA SER A 102 3.76 12.05 -9.10
C SER A 102 2.32 12.00 -9.57
N SER A 103 1.77 13.10 -10.12
CA SER A 103 0.41 13.15 -10.63
C SER A 103 0.19 12.10 -11.73
N ARG A 104 1.08 12.01 -12.71
CA ARG A 104 0.97 11.02 -13.80
C ARG A 104 0.99 9.58 -13.29
N VAL A 105 1.90 9.27 -12.36
CA VAL A 105 2.03 7.91 -11.80
C VAL A 105 0.82 7.56 -10.94
N LEU A 106 0.34 8.49 -10.12
CA LEU A 106 -0.83 8.28 -9.28
C LEU A 106 -2.11 8.12 -10.11
N ASP A 107 -2.26 8.90 -11.19
CA ASP A 107 -3.40 8.77 -12.10
C ASP A 107 -3.40 7.39 -12.78
N ASP A 108 -2.24 6.93 -13.26
CA ASP A 108 -2.11 5.62 -13.88
C ASP A 108 -2.39 4.50 -12.86
N TYR A 109 -1.89 4.62 -11.63
CA TYR A 109 -2.16 3.68 -10.56
C TYR A 109 -3.65 3.62 -10.20
N ARG A 110 -4.32 4.77 -10.09
CA ARG A 110 -5.76 4.85 -9.87
C ARG A 110 -6.56 4.18 -11.00
N GLN A 111 -6.15 4.39 -12.26
CA GLN A 111 -6.85 3.88 -13.43
C GLN A 111 -6.65 2.37 -13.60
N THR A 112 -5.41 1.92 -13.53
CA THR A 112 -5.07 0.53 -13.82
C THR A 112 -5.31 -0.39 -12.64
N GLY A 113 -5.12 0.10 -11.41
CA GLY A 113 -5.20 -0.70 -10.20
C GLY A 113 -4.23 -1.89 -10.22
N ARG A 114 -3.04 -1.70 -10.79
CA ARG A 114 -2.00 -2.73 -10.84
C ARG A 114 -0.90 -2.43 -9.85
N LEU A 115 -0.31 -3.46 -9.26
CA LEU A 115 0.91 -3.32 -8.47
C LEU A 115 2.03 -2.78 -9.38
N MET A 116 2.42 -1.52 -9.15
CA MET A 116 3.35 -0.79 -10.04
C MET A 116 4.71 -0.55 -9.41
N PHE A 117 4.78 -0.66 -8.10
CA PHE A 117 5.93 -0.17 -7.38
C PHE A 117 6.89 -1.28 -6.98
N SER A 118 8.16 -1.01 -7.19
CA SER A 118 9.27 -1.76 -6.61
C SER A 118 10.26 -0.77 -6.01
N LEU A 119 10.94 -1.19 -4.96
CA LEU A 119 11.93 -0.37 -4.28
C LEU A 119 13.31 -1.02 -4.43
N GLY A 120 14.20 -0.35 -5.16
CA GLY A 120 15.61 -0.70 -5.23
C GLY A 120 16.41 0.21 -4.31
N VAL A 121 16.84 -0.30 -3.16
CA VAL A 121 17.59 0.50 -2.17
C VAL A 121 19.05 0.10 -2.11
N SER A 122 19.32 -1.21 -2.03
CA SER A 122 20.69 -1.69 -1.85
C SER A 122 21.50 -1.60 -3.15
N GLU A 123 22.71 -1.08 -3.04
CA GLU A 123 23.72 -1.09 -4.09
C GLU A 123 24.76 -2.20 -3.81
N PRO A 124 25.58 -2.60 -4.81
CA PRO A 124 26.63 -3.60 -4.60
C PRO A 124 27.59 -3.28 -3.44
N ASN A 125 27.82 -1.99 -3.17
CA ASN A 125 28.73 -1.52 -2.14
C ASN A 125 28.04 -0.83 -0.97
N ALA A 126 26.72 -0.69 -0.97
CA ALA A 126 25.95 0.00 0.06
C ALA A 126 24.64 -0.73 0.39
N GLY A 127 24.52 -1.23 1.59
CA GLY A 127 23.31 -1.87 2.11
C GLY A 127 22.80 -1.11 3.34
N SER A 128 23.13 -1.61 4.53
CA SER A 128 22.76 -0.95 5.80
C SER A 128 23.38 0.44 5.96
N ASP A 129 24.53 0.68 5.37
CA ASP A 129 25.15 2.00 5.29
C ASP A 129 24.59 2.76 4.07
N THR A 130 23.43 3.37 4.27
CA THR A 130 22.76 4.16 3.23
C THR A 130 23.49 5.46 2.87
N MET A 131 24.40 5.91 3.73
CA MET A 131 25.24 7.12 3.46
C MET A 131 26.33 6.86 2.44
N SER A 132 26.65 5.58 2.18
CA SER A 132 27.65 5.15 1.19
C SER A 132 27.04 4.87 -0.20
N MET A 133 25.75 5.17 -0.40
CA MET A 133 25.11 5.07 -1.73
C MET A 133 25.71 6.08 -2.70
N THR A 134 25.92 5.62 -3.94
CA THR A 134 26.54 6.40 -5.02
C THR A 134 25.62 6.66 -6.20
N THR A 135 24.46 6.01 -6.23
CA THR A 135 23.45 6.27 -7.28
C THR A 135 23.00 7.73 -7.20
N SER A 136 23.05 8.39 -8.33
CA SER A 136 22.60 9.79 -8.52
C SER A 136 21.69 9.89 -9.74
N VAL A 137 20.84 10.90 -9.73
CA VAL A 137 19.93 11.27 -10.84
C VAL A 137 20.53 12.41 -11.63
#